data_a05508d34d9c753738ebd83cf81cceab
#
_entry.id   a05508d34d9c753738ebd83cf81cceab
#
_cell.length_a   1.000
_cell.length_b   1.000
_cell.length_c   1.000
_cell.angle_alpha   90.00
_cell.angle_beta   90.00
_cell.angle_gamma   90.00
#
_symmetry.space_group_name_H-M   'P 1'
#
loop_
_entity.id
_entity.type
_entity.pdbx_description
1 polymer ?
#
loop_
_entity_poly.entity_id
_entity_poly.type
_entity_poly.pdbx_seq_one_letter_code
_entity_poly.pdbx_strand_id
1 'polypeptide(L)'
;HPIYLISDEPYRELTYKEVNIPFITQLYDCTIVSYSYSKSLSLPGDRIGYILVGDAMPDFDDVCNAISGSARKQGYVCAPSILQRVVARCSQLDLMPDLSSYKRNRDALYNGLTQIGYRCVPPDGAFYLFVQAPNGDGDAFAELAKSEEILIVSGREFGCPDYVRISYCVSYETIV
;
A
#
# COMPACT_ATOMS: atom_id res chain seq x y z
N HIS A 1 3.69 25.61 -16.82
CA HIS A 1 4.55 24.69 -16.06
C HIS A 1 3.91 23.33 -16.09
N PRO A 2 4.69 22.23 -16.26
CA PRO A 2 4.15 20.88 -16.19
C PRO A 2 3.64 20.59 -14.77
N ILE A 3 2.62 19.75 -14.67
CA ILE A 3 2.18 19.19 -13.39
C ILE A 3 2.98 17.90 -13.16
N TYR A 4 3.66 17.80 -12.04
CA TYR A 4 4.34 16.55 -11.66
C TYR A 4 3.34 15.60 -11.02
N LEU A 5 3.32 14.37 -11.49
CA LEU A 5 2.54 13.29 -10.93
C LEU A 5 3.45 12.39 -10.10
N ILE A 6 3.16 12.24 -8.82
CA ILE A 6 3.85 11.31 -7.92
C ILE A 6 2.92 10.14 -7.66
N SER A 7 3.33 8.94 -8.07
CA SER A 7 2.59 7.70 -7.84
C SER A 7 3.30 6.87 -6.78
N ASP A 8 2.60 6.55 -5.68
CA ASP A 8 3.10 5.63 -4.64
C ASP A 8 2.51 4.24 -4.86
N GLU A 9 3.34 3.27 -5.28
CA GLU A 9 2.90 1.98 -5.80
C GLU A 9 3.37 0.75 -4.97
N PRO A 10 3.37 0.76 -3.64
CA PRO A 10 3.84 -0.38 -2.84
C PRO A 10 2.91 -1.59 -2.89
N TYR A 11 1.69 -1.45 -3.41
CA TYR A 11 0.66 -2.50 -3.49
C TYR A 11 0.44 -3.02 -4.91
N ARG A 12 1.28 -2.65 -5.86
CA ARG A 12 1.09 -2.95 -7.28
C ARG A 12 0.86 -4.44 -7.57
N GLU A 13 1.56 -5.33 -6.90
CA GLU A 13 1.46 -6.79 -7.06
C GLU A 13 0.33 -7.43 -6.21
N LEU A 14 -0.28 -6.66 -5.31
CA LEU A 14 -1.29 -7.16 -4.38
C LEU A 14 -2.69 -6.95 -4.95
N THR A 15 -3.01 -7.63 -6.04
CA THR A 15 -4.32 -7.58 -6.70
C THR A 15 -4.97 -8.97 -6.70
N TYR A 16 -6.28 -9.03 -6.46
CA TYR A 16 -7.05 -10.29 -6.39
C TYR A 16 -7.72 -10.67 -7.70
N LYS A 17 -7.61 -9.82 -8.71
CA LYS A 17 -8.08 -10.04 -10.07
C LYS A 17 -6.91 -9.88 -11.04
N GLU A 18 -6.98 -10.56 -12.16
CA GLU A 18 -6.08 -10.27 -13.28
C GLU A 18 -6.39 -8.87 -13.81
N VAL A 19 -5.51 -7.94 -13.53
CA VAL A 19 -5.59 -6.56 -14.01
C VAL A 19 -4.25 -6.17 -14.62
N ASN A 20 -4.28 -5.57 -15.79
CA ASN A 20 -3.10 -4.93 -16.34
C ASN A 20 -2.96 -3.54 -15.72
N ILE A 21 -2.04 -3.40 -14.77
CA ILE A 21 -1.72 -2.11 -14.17
C ILE A 21 -0.61 -1.47 -15.01
N PRO A 22 -0.89 -0.43 -15.80
CA PRO A 22 0.12 0.21 -16.61
C PRO A 22 1.19 0.88 -15.73
N PHE A 23 2.41 0.98 -16.24
CA PHE A 23 3.40 1.87 -15.64
C PHE A 23 3.03 3.30 -16.00
N ILE A 24 2.80 4.12 -14.97
CA ILE A 24 2.31 5.49 -15.17
C ILE A 24 3.32 6.37 -15.93
N THR A 25 4.61 6.06 -15.84
CA THR A 25 5.68 6.70 -16.63
C THR A 25 5.53 6.47 -18.15
N GLN A 26 4.77 5.46 -18.57
CA GLN A 26 4.44 5.22 -19.98
C GLN A 26 3.24 6.02 -20.46
N LEU A 27 2.49 6.61 -19.54
CA LEU A 27 1.27 7.38 -19.83
C LEU A 27 1.48 8.89 -19.75
N TYR A 28 2.45 9.32 -18.94
CA TYR A 28 2.72 10.72 -18.71
C TYR A 28 4.19 10.96 -18.36
N ASP A 29 4.87 11.81 -19.11
CA ASP A 29 6.32 12.02 -19.00
C ASP A 29 6.75 12.61 -17.67
N CYS A 30 5.98 13.58 -17.11
CA CYS A 30 6.31 14.23 -15.84
C CYS A 30 5.86 13.40 -14.62
N THR A 31 6.27 12.11 -14.58
CA THR A 31 5.88 11.17 -13.53
C THR A 31 7.07 10.68 -12.71
N ILE A 32 6.87 10.64 -11.40
CA ILE A 32 7.78 10.05 -10.43
C ILE A 32 7.04 8.89 -9.75
N VAL A 33 7.63 7.69 -9.76
CA VAL A 33 7.08 6.52 -9.08
C VAL A 33 7.89 6.25 -7.81
N SER A 34 7.20 6.13 -6.69
CA SER A 34 7.75 5.63 -5.43
C SER A 34 7.31 4.18 -5.25
N TYR A 35 8.26 3.29 -4.99
CA TYR A 35 8.00 1.88 -4.79
C TYR A 35 8.70 1.35 -3.54
N SER A 36 8.06 0.42 -2.84
CA SER A 36 8.61 -0.22 -1.65
C SER A 36 8.44 -1.74 -1.69
N TYR A 37 9.50 -2.46 -1.36
CA TYR A 37 9.47 -3.93 -1.20
C TYR A 37 8.85 -4.38 0.14
N SER A 38 8.35 -3.46 0.93
CA SER A 38 7.69 -3.76 2.22
C SER A 38 6.50 -4.70 2.09
N LYS A 39 5.84 -4.71 0.92
CA LYS A 39 4.61 -5.49 0.69
C LYS A 39 4.87 -6.68 -0.22
N SER A 40 5.42 -6.46 -1.41
CA SER A 40 5.66 -7.52 -2.40
C SER A 40 6.64 -8.59 -1.93
N LEU A 41 7.69 -8.23 -1.21
CA LEU A 41 8.68 -9.17 -0.66
C LEU A 41 8.58 -9.37 0.86
N SER A 42 7.55 -8.80 1.51
CA SER A 42 7.37 -8.87 2.98
C SER A 42 8.59 -8.37 3.77
N LEU A 43 9.23 -7.28 3.31
CA LEU A 43 10.41 -6.68 3.90
C LEU A 43 10.13 -5.28 4.53
N PRO A 44 9.11 -5.12 5.40
CA PRO A 44 8.77 -3.80 5.93
C PRO A 44 9.85 -3.26 6.90
N GLY A 45 10.54 -4.16 7.62
CA GLY A 45 11.59 -3.80 8.58
C GLY A 45 12.92 -3.43 7.92
N ASP A 46 13.18 -3.89 6.71
CA ASP A 46 14.45 -3.71 6.01
C ASP A 46 14.59 -2.35 5.32
N ARG A 47 13.49 -1.57 5.25
CA ARG A 47 13.45 -0.19 4.76
C ARG A 47 14.08 -0.02 3.37
N ILE A 48 13.63 -0.84 2.40
CA ILE A 48 14.14 -0.83 1.04
C ILE A 48 13.04 -0.58 0.00
N GLY A 49 13.35 0.28 -0.96
CA GLY A 49 12.49 0.66 -2.07
C GLY A 49 13.30 1.42 -3.11
N TYR A 50 12.62 1.99 -4.10
CA TYR A 50 13.26 2.84 -5.11
C TYR A 50 12.33 3.98 -5.52
N ILE A 51 12.92 5.02 -6.11
CA ILE A 51 12.20 6.06 -6.82
C ILE A 51 12.58 5.95 -8.30
N LEU A 52 11.59 5.88 -9.16
CA LEU A 52 11.75 5.88 -10.62
C LEU A 52 11.30 7.23 -11.16
N VAL A 53 12.18 7.88 -11.92
CA VAL A 53 11.88 9.08 -12.69
C VAL A 53 11.87 8.69 -14.17
N GLY A 54 10.83 9.06 -14.91
CA GLY A 54 10.77 8.79 -16.34
C GLY A 54 11.87 9.54 -17.10
N ASP A 55 12.60 8.88 -17.97
CA ASP A 55 13.70 9.44 -18.77
C ASP A 55 13.23 10.45 -19.81
N ALA A 56 11.94 10.45 -20.17
CA ALA A 56 11.31 11.46 -21.02
C ALA A 56 10.93 12.76 -20.29
N MET A 57 11.17 12.84 -18.97
CA MET A 57 10.86 14.04 -18.19
C MET A 57 11.74 15.22 -18.62
N PRO A 58 11.18 16.39 -18.96
CA PRO A 58 11.94 17.53 -19.53
C PRO A 58 13.08 18.04 -18.63
N ASP A 59 12.92 17.96 -17.31
CA ASP A 59 13.89 18.40 -16.30
C ASP A 59 14.41 17.22 -15.47
N PHE A 60 14.61 16.08 -16.11
CA PHE A 60 15.03 14.82 -15.51
C PHE A 60 16.23 14.96 -14.55
N ASP A 61 17.30 15.62 -15.00
CA ASP A 61 18.52 15.78 -14.17
C ASP A 61 18.28 16.62 -12.92
N ASP A 62 17.50 17.69 -13.05
CA ASP A 62 17.16 18.57 -11.92
C ASP A 62 16.30 17.82 -10.89
N VAL A 63 15.32 17.05 -11.35
CA VAL A 63 14.46 16.22 -10.49
C VAL A 63 15.28 15.13 -9.79
N CYS A 64 16.13 14.42 -10.50
CA CYS A 64 17.02 13.39 -9.92
C CYS A 64 17.97 13.99 -8.86
N ASN A 65 18.55 15.16 -9.15
CA ASN A 65 19.40 15.89 -8.21
C ASN A 65 18.61 16.36 -6.97
N ALA A 66 17.41 16.85 -7.14
CA ALA A 66 16.53 17.27 -6.05
C ALA A 66 16.15 16.11 -5.14
N ILE A 67 15.78 14.94 -5.71
CA ILE A 67 15.47 13.71 -4.97
C ILE A 67 16.70 13.26 -4.17
N SER A 68 17.86 13.15 -4.81
CA SER A 68 19.10 12.71 -4.16
C SER A 68 19.54 13.69 -3.07
N GLY A 69 19.44 14.98 -3.32
CA GLY A 69 19.74 16.02 -2.35
C GLY A 69 18.81 16.00 -1.13
N SER A 70 17.51 15.80 -1.37
CA SER A 70 16.49 15.69 -0.31
C SER A 70 16.72 14.45 0.55
N ALA A 71 17.02 13.31 -0.07
CA ALA A 71 17.33 12.08 0.63
C ALA A 71 18.56 12.24 1.54
N ARG A 72 19.66 12.85 1.03
CA ARG A 72 20.86 13.15 1.83
C ARG A 72 20.56 14.07 3.01
N LYS A 73 19.76 15.12 2.79
CA LYS A 73 19.38 16.08 3.84
C LYS A 73 18.60 15.42 4.97
N GLN A 74 17.80 14.38 4.65
CA GLN A 74 17.05 13.61 5.62
C GLN A 74 17.83 12.44 6.24
N GLY A 75 19.10 12.23 5.83
CA GLY A 75 19.93 11.13 6.31
C GLY A 75 19.80 9.81 5.54
N TYR A 76 19.00 9.77 4.47
CA TYR A 76 18.82 8.58 3.62
C TYR A 76 19.71 8.61 2.40
N VAL A 77 20.99 8.32 2.58
CA VAL A 77 21.96 8.39 1.45
C VAL A 77 21.79 7.23 0.47
N CYS A 78 21.62 6.02 1.00
CA CYS A 78 21.37 4.80 0.22
C CYS A 78 20.76 3.72 1.10
N ALA A 79 20.08 2.76 0.47
CA ALA A 79 19.62 1.55 1.16
C ALA A 79 20.84 0.66 1.53
N PRO A 80 20.74 -0.20 2.58
CA PRO A 80 21.80 -1.11 2.95
C PRO A 80 22.26 -2.00 1.80
N SER A 81 23.57 -2.08 1.54
CA SER A 81 24.12 -2.74 0.34
C SER A 81 23.78 -4.23 0.24
N ILE A 82 23.67 -4.93 1.37
CA ILE A 82 23.27 -6.34 1.40
C ILE A 82 21.83 -6.51 0.90
N LEU A 83 20.92 -5.63 1.33
CA LEU A 83 19.51 -5.67 0.92
C LEU A 83 19.34 -5.32 -0.56
N GLN A 84 20.12 -4.39 -1.09
CA GLN A 84 20.13 -4.12 -2.52
C GLN A 84 20.49 -5.36 -3.34
N ARG A 85 21.49 -6.15 -2.89
CA ARG A 85 21.87 -7.41 -3.54
C ARG A 85 20.81 -8.50 -3.40
N VAL A 86 20.16 -8.59 -2.23
CA VAL A 86 19.06 -9.52 -2.00
C VAL A 86 17.91 -9.22 -2.95
N VAL A 87 17.46 -7.97 -3.01
CA VAL A 87 16.37 -7.54 -3.90
C VAL A 87 16.73 -7.78 -5.37
N ALA A 88 17.96 -7.44 -5.79
CA ALA A 88 18.43 -7.72 -7.14
C ALA A 88 18.44 -9.22 -7.47
N ARG A 89 18.65 -10.09 -6.49
CA ARG A 89 18.53 -11.53 -6.69
C ARG A 89 17.09 -12.00 -6.72
N CYS A 90 16.24 -11.47 -5.85
CA CYS A 90 14.80 -11.76 -5.82
C CYS A 90 14.12 -11.42 -7.15
N SER A 91 14.47 -10.28 -7.76
CA SER A 91 13.90 -9.86 -9.06
C SER A 91 14.21 -10.82 -10.22
N GLN A 92 15.21 -11.70 -10.08
CA GLN A 92 15.55 -12.74 -11.05
C GLN A 92 14.78 -14.05 -10.84
N LEU A 93 14.05 -14.18 -9.75
CA LEU A 93 13.44 -15.44 -9.30
C LEU A 93 11.91 -15.48 -9.48
N ASP A 94 11.32 -14.48 -10.14
CA ASP A 94 9.87 -14.36 -10.34
C ASP A 94 9.06 -14.64 -9.05
N LEU A 95 9.47 -13.99 -7.97
CA LEU A 95 8.84 -14.13 -6.66
C LEU A 95 7.58 -13.27 -6.62
N MET A 96 6.43 -13.92 -6.73
CA MET A 96 5.14 -13.29 -6.51
C MET A 96 4.68 -13.46 -5.06
N PRO A 97 4.04 -12.45 -4.45
CA PRO A 97 3.48 -12.61 -3.11
C PRO A 97 2.40 -13.70 -3.11
N ASP A 98 2.37 -14.50 -2.04
CA ASP A 98 1.27 -15.45 -1.84
C ASP A 98 -0.01 -14.69 -1.45
N LEU A 99 -0.88 -14.51 -2.42
CA LEU A 99 -2.17 -13.82 -2.25
C LEU A 99 -3.27 -14.74 -1.71
N SER A 100 -3.05 -16.05 -1.63
CA SER A 100 -4.07 -17.01 -1.22
C SER A 100 -4.56 -16.78 0.22
N SER A 101 -3.62 -16.54 1.13
CA SER A 101 -3.91 -16.23 2.53
C SER A 101 -4.65 -14.89 2.67
N TYR A 102 -4.21 -13.85 1.97
CA TYR A 102 -4.89 -12.56 1.97
C TYR A 102 -6.30 -12.64 1.39
N LYS A 103 -6.47 -13.37 0.29
CA LYS A 103 -7.79 -13.58 -0.33
C LYS A 103 -8.74 -14.31 0.61
N ARG A 104 -8.28 -15.38 1.26
CA ARG A 104 -9.06 -16.12 2.26
C ARG A 104 -9.50 -15.22 3.41
N ASN A 105 -8.57 -14.44 3.97
CA ASN A 105 -8.84 -13.52 5.06
C ASN A 105 -9.82 -12.42 4.65
N ARG A 106 -9.62 -11.83 3.46
CA ARG A 106 -10.55 -10.87 2.86
C ARG A 106 -11.96 -11.42 2.75
N ASP A 107 -12.08 -12.61 2.16
CA ASP A 107 -13.38 -13.21 1.90
C ASP A 107 -14.11 -13.54 3.22
N ALA A 108 -13.39 -14.06 4.23
CA ALA A 108 -13.96 -14.34 5.54
C ALA A 108 -14.44 -13.06 6.23
N LEU A 109 -13.57 -12.03 6.30
CA LEU A 109 -13.91 -10.77 6.95
C LEU A 109 -15.05 -10.02 6.22
N TYR A 110 -14.96 -9.91 4.89
CA TYR A 110 -15.99 -9.24 4.08
C TYR A 110 -17.35 -9.93 4.21
N ASN A 111 -17.38 -11.25 4.05
CA ASN A 111 -18.63 -12.01 4.14
C ASN A 111 -19.20 -12.00 5.55
N GLY A 112 -18.37 -12.17 6.58
CA GLY A 112 -18.81 -12.14 7.98
C GLY A 112 -19.44 -10.79 8.35
N LEU A 113 -18.76 -9.68 8.04
CA LEU A 113 -19.28 -8.34 8.33
C LEU A 113 -20.55 -8.02 7.54
N THR A 114 -20.61 -8.38 6.27
CA THR A 114 -21.82 -8.13 5.46
C THR A 114 -23.02 -8.97 5.91
N GLN A 115 -22.81 -10.20 6.36
CA GLN A 115 -23.86 -11.06 6.90
C GLN A 115 -24.50 -10.48 8.17
N ILE A 116 -23.73 -9.81 9.01
CA ILE A 116 -24.25 -9.16 10.23
C ILE A 116 -24.70 -7.71 9.99
N GLY A 117 -24.73 -7.26 8.72
CA GLY A 117 -25.36 -6.01 8.31
C GLY A 117 -24.43 -4.81 8.12
N TYR A 118 -23.12 -4.98 8.24
CA TYR A 118 -22.17 -3.89 7.92
C TYR A 118 -22.11 -3.64 6.42
N ARG A 119 -21.95 -2.38 6.07
CA ARG A 119 -21.66 -1.96 4.68
C ARG A 119 -20.15 -1.92 4.48
N CYS A 120 -19.68 -2.78 3.60
CA CYS A 120 -18.25 -2.90 3.28
C CYS A 120 -18.01 -2.60 1.81
N VAL A 121 -16.88 -1.97 1.50
CA VAL A 121 -16.40 -1.81 0.13
C VAL A 121 -15.54 -3.05 -0.21
N PRO A 122 -15.94 -3.88 -1.19
CA PRO A 122 -15.17 -5.08 -1.53
C PRO A 122 -13.81 -4.68 -2.10
N PRO A 123 -12.68 -5.11 -1.49
CA PRO A 123 -11.36 -4.72 -1.96
C PRO A 123 -10.92 -5.62 -3.12
N ASP A 124 -10.42 -5.01 -4.20
CA ASP A 124 -9.83 -5.71 -5.35
C ASP A 124 -8.31 -5.86 -5.24
N GLY A 125 -7.70 -5.26 -4.24
CA GLY A 125 -6.26 -5.33 -3.97
C GLY A 125 -5.90 -4.90 -2.54
N ALA A 126 -4.59 -4.85 -2.26
CA ALA A 126 -4.03 -4.58 -0.94
C ALA A 126 -4.52 -5.57 0.14
N PHE A 127 -4.56 -5.17 1.40
CA PHE A 127 -5.05 -6.00 2.51
C PHE A 127 -5.84 -5.16 3.53
N TYR A 128 -6.63 -4.24 3.02
CA TYR A 128 -7.49 -3.37 3.82
C TYR A 128 -8.93 -3.46 3.36
N LEU A 129 -9.84 -3.45 4.33
CA LEU A 129 -11.28 -3.36 4.12
C LEU A 129 -11.79 -2.03 4.70
N PHE A 130 -12.53 -1.27 3.91
CA PHE A 130 -13.27 -0.10 4.38
C PHE A 130 -14.68 -0.53 4.77
N VAL A 131 -15.06 -0.22 6.02
CA VAL A 131 -16.34 -0.58 6.62
C VAL A 131 -17.01 0.69 7.09
N GLN A 132 -18.26 0.91 6.70
CA GLN A 132 -19.03 2.04 7.17
C GLN A 132 -19.32 1.88 8.67
N ALA A 133 -19.02 2.91 9.46
CA ALA A 133 -19.35 2.95 10.87
C ALA A 133 -20.87 2.98 11.07
N PRO A 134 -21.44 2.19 12.01
CA PRO A 134 -22.89 2.07 12.18
C PRO A 134 -23.63 3.41 12.35
N ASN A 135 -23.02 4.35 13.04
CA ASN A 135 -23.60 5.68 13.29
C ASN A 135 -23.00 6.78 12.41
N GLY A 136 -22.23 6.42 11.37
CA GLY A 136 -21.56 7.38 10.49
C GLY A 136 -20.39 8.13 11.15
N ASP A 137 -19.88 7.65 12.27
CA ASP A 137 -18.73 8.23 12.99
C ASP A 137 -17.63 7.17 13.15
N GLY A 138 -16.64 7.24 12.28
CA GLY A 138 -15.51 6.30 12.25
C GLY A 138 -14.59 6.46 13.46
N ASP A 139 -14.46 7.67 14.03
CA ASP A 139 -13.63 7.91 15.19
C ASP A 139 -14.27 7.24 16.43
N ALA A 140 -15.55 7.51 16.66
CA ALA A 140 -16.28 6.90 17.78
C ALA A 140 -16.32 5.36 17.67
N PHE A 141 -16.49 4.84 16.46
CA PHE A 141 -16.49 3.39 16.22
C PHE A 141 -15.10 2.77 16.46
N ALA A 142 -14.02 3.44 16.05
CA ALA A 142 -12.66 2.98 16.31
C ALA A 142 -12.32 2.95 17.83
N GLU A 143 -12.75 3.98 18.58
CA GLU A 143 -12.57 4.00 20.04
C GLU A 143 -13.43 2.95 20.75
N LEU A 144 -14.66 2.69 20.29
CA LEU A 144 -15.47 1.60 20.79
C LEU A 144 -14.81 0.24 20.55
N ALA A 145 -14.34 -0.02 19.33
CA ALA A 145 -13.63 -1.25 18.99
C ALA A 145 -12.38 -1.45 19.85
N LYS A 146 -11.64 -0.36 20.10
CA LYS A 146 -10.46 -0.38 20.97
C LYS A 146 -10.78 -0.75 22.42
N SER A 147 -11.96 -0.37 22.93
CA SER A 147 -12.41 -0.80 24.27
C SER A 147 -12.68 -2.31 24.36
N GLU A 148 -12.91 -2.96 23.21
CA GLU A 148 -13.06 -4.41 23.08
C GLU A 148 -11.76 -5.08 22.57
N GLU A 149 -10.61 -4.42 22.71
CA GLU A 149 -9.28 -4.89 22.29
C GLU A 149 -9.14 -5.12 20.77
N ILE A 150 -10.02 -4.51 19.95
CA ILE A 150 -9.98 -4.57 18.49
C ILE A 150 -9.39 -3.27 17.95
N LEU A 151 -8.20 -3.36 17.33
CA LEU A 151 -7.49 -2.21 16.78
C LEU A 151 -7.85 -2.01 15.31
N ILE A 152 -8.66 -0.99 15.04
CA ILE A 152 -9.03 -0.52 13.70
C ILE A 152 -8.72 0.97 13.58
N VAL A 153 -8.62 1.46 12.35
CA VAL A 153 -8.21 2.85 12.09
C VAL A 153 -9.39 3.63 11.54
N SER A 154 -9.65 4.82 12.12
CA SER A 154 -10.65 5.74 11.58
C SER A 154 -10.36 6.09 10.12
N GLY A 155 -11.41 6.17 9.30
CA GLY A 155 -11.32 6.58 7.91
C GLY A 155 -11.04 8.07 7.72
N ARG A 156 -11.08 8.87 8.78
CA ARG A 156 -10.82 10.34 8.75
C ARG A 156 -9.48 10.65 8.07
N GLU A 157 -8.43 9.92 8.42
CA GLU A 157 -7.09 10.10 7.85
C GLU A 157 -7.03 9.78 6.34
N PHE A 158 -8.07 9.14 5.81
CA PHE A 158 -8.23 8.77 4.40
C PHE A 158 -9.34 9.56 3.71
N GLY A 159 -9.82 10.65 4.31
CA GLY A 159 -10.90 11.47 3.76
C GLY A 159 -12.30 10.84 3.85
N CYS A 160 -12.47 9.75 4.61
CA CYS A 160 -13.72 9.01 4.77
C CYS A 160 -14.11 8.91 6.26
N PRO A 161 -14.52 10.04 6.91
CA PRO A 161 -14.73 10.09 8.37
C PRO A 161 -15.87 9.20 8.88
N ASP A 162 -16.78 8.80 8.02
CA ASP A 162 -17.89 7.88 8.29
C ASP A 162 -17.52 6.39 8.13
N TYR A 163 -16.25 6.08 7.82
CA TYR A 163 -15.73 4.73 7.69
C TYR A 163 -14.62 4.44 8.68
N VAL A 164 -14.33 3.15 8.85
CA VAL A 164 -13.10 2.64 9.46
C VAL A 164 -12.36 1.75 8.46
N ARG A 165 -11.03 1.71 8.58
CA ARG A 165 -10.18 0.81 7.82
C ARG A 165 -9.73 -0.35 8.70
N ILE A 166 -10.01 -1.56 8.27
CA ILE A 166 -9.60 -2.81 8.93
C ILE A 166 -8.53 -3.49 8.09
N SER A 167 -7.41 -3.88 8.71
CA SER A 167 -6.39 -4.69 8.06
C SER A 167 -6.71 -6.17 8.25
N TYR A 168 -6.64 -6.96 7.16
CA TYR A 168 -6.73 -8.43 7.24
C TYR A 168 -5.38 -9.12 6.98
N CYS A 169 -4.27 -8.38 7.15
CA CYS A 169 -2.90 -8.91 7.13
C CYS A 169 -2.55 -9.49 8.51
N VAL A 170 -3.32 -10.46 8.95
CA VAL A 170 -3.20 -11.15 10.25
C VAL A 170 -3.40 -12.66 10.05
N SER A 171 -3.27 -13.46 11.11
CA SER A 171 -3.61 -14.88 11.01
C SER A 171 -5.12 -15.08 10.74
N TYR A 172 -5.47 -16.20 10.12
CA TYR A 172 -6.89 -16.50 9.83
C TYR A 172 -7.71 -16.62 11.11
N GLU A 173 -7.12 -17.17 12.15
CA GLU A 173 -7.73 -17.36 13.48
C GLU A 173 -8.06 -16.02 14.15
N THR A 174 -7.39 -14.94 13.77
CA THR A 174 -7.69 -13.59 14.27
C THR A 174 -8.90 -12.98 13.51
N ILE A 175 -9.21 -13.46 12.31
CA ILE A 175 -10.32 -12.97 11.49
C ILE A 175 -11.65 -13.60 11.89
N VAL A 176 -11.63 -14.86 12.28
CA VAL A 176 -12.80 -15.66 12.67
C VAL A 176 -12.88 -15.84 14.17
#